data_92b2ab3681806faa93762418556cc1c9
#
_entry.id   92b2ab3681806faa93762418556cc1c9
#
_cell.length_a   1.000
_cell.length_b   1.000
_cell.length_c   1.000
_cell.angle_alpha   90.00
_cell.angle_beta   90.00
_cell.angle_gamma   90.00
#
_symmetry.space_group_name_H-M   'P 1'
#
loop_
_entity.id
_entity.type
_entity.pdbx_description
1 polymer ?
#
loop_
_entity_poly.entity_id
_entity_poly.type
_entity_poly.pdbx_seq_one_letter_code
_entity_poly.pdbx_strand_id
1 'polypeptide(L)'
;MIPIGFLSFLFAACEDYVPVPKPRAFPRVIYPEKVYQPFKQTGCNFSFEAPGYAVIERDSTFFEEQVRSDCWFNIAVPSLNAKIHCSYYPITGRARFDELVQDAFTMAQKHNIKASFIEEIPIHRPADHVHGIVFAIEGAAASSYQFFLTDSTENFLRGALYFNTQARPDSLAPVLAFMRKDVNRLVETLKWE
;
A
#
# COMPACT_ATOMS: atom_id res chain seq x y z
N MET A 1 70.02 55.76 12.72
CA MET A 1 68.56 55.80 12.70
C MET A 1 68.07 54.60 11.91
N ILE A 2 67.60 53.53 12.52
CA ILE A 2 67.12 52.33 11.86
C ILE A 2 65.59 52.32 11.96
N PRO A 3 64.81 52.23 10.88
CA PRO A 3 63.36 52.15 10.99
C PRO A 3 62.93 50.72 11.35
N ILE A 4 62.19 50.59 12.45
CA ILE A 4 61.53 49.37 12.91
C ILE A 4 60.32 49.15 12.02
N GLY A 5 60.37 48.12 11.15
CA GLY A 5 59.24 47.67 10.33
C GLY A 5 58.23 46.91 11.23
N PHE A 6 56.99 47.42 11.24
CA PHE A 6 55.86 46.80 11.97
C PHE A 6 55.26 45.68 11.07
N LEU A 7 55.52 44.44 11.45
CA LEU A 7 55.02 43.27 10.77
C LEU A 7 53.62 42.93 11.32
N SER A 8 52.55 43.33 10.60
CA SER A 8 51.15 42.98 10.95
C SER A 8 50.86 41.52 10.59
N PHE A 9 50.67 40.69 11.58
CA PHE A 9 50.17 39.33 11.44
C PHE A 9 48.63 39.39 11.25
N LEU A 10 48.17 39.09 10.00
CA LEU A 10 46.77 38.85 9.72
C LEU A 10 46.42 37.41 10.17
N PHE A 11 45.74 37.27 11.28
CA PHE A 11 45.13 36.01 11.68
C PHE A 11 43.90 35.76 10.80
N ALA A 12 44.02 34.87 9.81
CA ALA A 12 42.90 34.33 9.09
C ALA A 12 42.19 33.31 10.04
N ALA A 13 41.12 33.74 10.68
CA ALA A 13 40.21 32.81 11.35
C ALA A 13 39.47 31.98 10.30
N CYS A 14 39.86 30.72 10.14
CA CYS A 14 39.02 29.75 9.49
C CYS A 14 37.87 29.45 10.44
N GLU A 15 36.66 29.92 10.14
CA GLU A 15 35.47 29.40 10.78
C GLU A 15 35.29 27.92 10.35
N ASP A 16 35.34 27.00 11.29
CA ASP A 16 35.01 25.60 11.06
C ASP A 16 33.53 25.51 10.61
N TYR A 17 33.30 25.35 9.33
CA TYR A 17 31.98 25.10 8.77
C TYR A 17 31.48 23.73 9.24
N VAL A 18 30.63 23.73 10.25
CA VAL A 18 29.91 22.53 10.68
C VAL A 18 28.79 22.28 9.69
N PRO A 19 28.86 21.23 8.85
CA PRO A 19 27.80 20.95 7.89
C PRO A 19 26.51 20.55 8.62
N VAL A 20 25.56 21.47 8.68
CA VAL A 20 24.22 21.17 9.19
C VAL A 20 23.50 20.33 8.13
N PRO A 21 23.03 19.11 8.45
CA PRO A 21 22.27 18.31 7.50
C PRO A 21 21.05 19.09 7.03
N LYS A 22 20.91 19.27 5.71
CA LYS A 22 19.72 19.91 5.15
C LYS A 22 18.49 19.09 5.50
N PRO A 23 17.37 19.71 5.89
CA PRO A 23 16.12 19.00 6.09
C PRO A 23 15.76 18.21 4.82
N ARG A 24 15.31 16.97 4.99
CA ARG A 24 14.83 16.17 3.85
C ARG A 24 13.61 16.87 3.25
N ALA A 25 13.72 17.29 1.98
CA ALA A 25 12.61 17.83 1.22
C ALA A 25 11.88 16.67 0.52
N PHE A 26 10.57 16.62 0.67
CA PHE A 26 9.71 15.70 -0.07
C PHE A 26 9.02 16.44 -1.21
N PRO A 27 8.78 15.80 -2.38
CA PRO A 27 8.00 16.39 -3.43
C PRO A 27 6.60 16.73 -2.93
N ARG A 28 6.08 17.90 -3.32
CA ARG A 28 4.69 18.28 -3.00
C ARG A 28 3.74 17.37 -3.77
N VAL A 29 2.96 16.58 -3.06
CA VAL A 29 1.90 15.74 -3.62
C VAL A 29 0.56 16.44 -3.44
N ILE A 30 -0.22 16.54 -4.52
CA ILE A 30 -1.61 17.03 -4.48
C ILE A 30 -2.50 15.81 -4.38
N TYR A 31 -3.20 15.69 -3.25
CA TYR A 31 -4.13 14.60 -3.01
C TYR A 31 -5.52 14.95 -3.54
N PRO A 32 -6.20 14.03 -4.23
CA PRO A 32 -7.61 14.21 -4.59
C PRO A 32 -8.50 14.23 -3.33
N GLU A 33 -9.68 14.84 -3.46
CA GLU A 33 -10.69 14.82 -2.40
C GLU A 33 -11.22 13.38 -2.19
N LYS A 34 -11.40 12.98 -0.92
CA LYS A 34 -11.93 11.67 -0.55
C LYS A 34 -13.43 11.60 -0.76
N VAL A 35 -13.84 11.23 -1.96
CA VAL A 35 -15.22 10.92 -2.33
C VAL A 35 -15.30 9.44 -2.71
N TYR A 36 -16.26 8.72 -2.13
CA TYR A 36 -16.46 7.30 -2.40
C TYR A 36 -17.78 7.05 -3.11
N GLN A 37 -17.79 6.03 -3.96
CA GLN A 37 -18.97 5.63 -4.72
C GLN A 37 -19.12 4.10 -4.68
N PRO A 38 -20.37 3.59 -4.70
CA PRO A 38 -20.61 2.16 -4.77
C PRO A 38 -19.97 1.55 -6.01
N PHE A 39 -19.29 0.43 -5.82
CA PHE A 39 -18.75 -0.40 -6.88
C PHE A 39 -19.32 -1.80 -6.79
N LYS A 40 -19.82 -2.28 -7.93
CA LYS A 40 -20.26 -3.66 -8.13
C LYS A 40 -19.88 -4.10 -9.52
N GLN A 41 -19.25 -5.25 -9.63
CA GLN A 41 -18.90 -5.85 -10.92
C GLN A 41 -19.90 -6.94 -11.25
N THR A 42 -20.48 -6.87 -12.47
CA THR A 42 -21.44 -7.87 -12.95
C THR A 42 -20.82 -9.25 -12.97
N GLY A 43 -21.50 -10.22 -12.38
CA GLY A 43 -21.04 -11.61 -12.29
C GLY A 43 -20.06 -11.88 -11.13
N CYS A 44 -19.83 -10.90 -10.25
CA CYS A 44 -19.01 -11.08 -9.07
C CYS A 44 -19.85 -10.94 -7.80
N ASN A 45 -19.62 -11.81 -6.82
CA ASN A 45 -20.44 -11.94 -5.62
C ASN A 45 -20.02 -10.97 -4.50
N PHE A 46 -19.68 -9.72 -4.85
CA PHE A 46 -19.31 -8.71 -3.87
C PHE A 46 -19.60 -7.30 -4.37
N SER A 47 -19.78 -6.40 -3.43
CA SER A 47 -19.84 -4.96 -3.64
C SER A 47 -19.09 -4.23 -2.53
N PHE A 48 -18.62 -3.01 -2.79
CA PHE A 48 -17.93 -2.15 -1.82
C PHE A 48 -17.95 -0.70 -2.30
N GLU A 49 -17.42 0.22 -1.50
CA GLU A 49 -17.23 1.61 -1.91
C GLU A 49 -15.81 1.86 -2.40
N ALA A 50 -15.69 2.31 -3.64
CA ALA A 50 -14.42 2.66 -4.28
C ALA A 50 -14.21 4.19 -4.32
N PRO A 51 -12.95 4.68 -4.31
CA PRO A 51 -12.66 6.10 -4.47
C PRO A 51 -13.13 6.60 -5.84
N GLY A 52 -13.90 7.69 -5.88
CA GLY A 52 -14.43 8.26 -7.12
C GLY A 52 -13.35 8.82 -8.08
N TYR A 53 -12.13 9.05 -7.59
CA TYR A 53 -10.97 9.47 -8.38
C TYR A 53 -10.11 8.31 -8.89
N ALA A 54 -10.43 7.08 -8.50
CA ALA A 54 -9.73 5.90 -8.97
C ALA A 54 -10.32 5.39 -10.30
N VAL A 55 -9.49 4.72 -11.08
CA VAL A 55 -9.88 4.01 -12.28
C VAL A 55 -9.91 2.52 -11.96
N ILE A 56 -11.06 1.87 -12.22
CA ILE A 56 -11.15 0.42 -12.10
C ILE A 56 -10.72 -0.20 -13.43
N GLU A 57 -9.65 -0.97 -13.38
CA GLU A 57 -9.09 -1.67 -14.53
C GLU A 57 -9.35 -3.16 -14.38
N ARG A 58 -9.79 -3.83 -15.44
CA ARG A 58 -9.77 -5.30 -15.47
C ARG A 58 -8.32 -5.76 -15.58
N ASP A 59 -7.93 -6.71 -14.75
CA ASP A 59 -6.60 -7.29 -14.87
C ASP A 59 -6.63 -8.37 -15.95
N SER A 60 -5.97 -8.11 -17.07
CA SER A 60 -5.82 -9.08 -18.17
C SER A 60 -4.53 -9.90 -18.03
N THR A 61 -3.59 -9.46 -17.19
CA THR A 61 -2.28 -10.12 -17.02
C THR A 61 -1.75 -9.86 -15.60
N PHE A 62 -1.99 -10.78 -14.69
CA PHE A 62 -1.43 -10.72 -13.35
C PHE A 62 -0.13 -11.53 -13.31
N PHE A 63 1.04 -10.87 -13.19
CA PHE A 63 2.37 -11.49 -13.10
C PHE A 63 2.63 -12.60 -14.14
N GLU A 64 2.31 -12.37 -15.41
CA GLU A 64 2.48 -13.33 -16.53
C GLU A 64 1.59 -14.60 -16.45
N GLU A 65 0.72 -14.72 -15.44
CA GLU A 65 -0.28 -15.77 -15.36
C GLU A 65 -1.58 -15.35 -16.07
N GLN A 66 -2.25 -16.29 -16.71
CA GLN A 66 -3.58 -16.05 -17.27
C GLN A 66 -4.55 -15.73 -16.15
N VAL A 67 -5.31 -14.63 -16.33
CA VAL A 67 -6.38 -14.23 -15.39
C VAL A 67 -7.37 -15.38 -15.25
N ARG A 68 -7.55 -15.85 -14.02
CA ARG A 68 -8.40 -17.02 -13.72
C ARG A 68 -9.87 -16.67 -13.55
N SER A 69 -10.20 -15.38 -13.48
CA SER A 69 -11.58 -14.94 -13.22
C SER A 69 -11.79 -13.50 -13.69
N ASP A 70 -12.98 -13.23 -14.27
CA ASP A 70 -13.42 -11.88 -14.61
C ASP A 70 -13.60 -10.97 -13.38
N CYS A 71 -13.56 -11.54 -12.16
CA CYS A 71 -13.64 -10.82 -10.89
C CYS A 71 -12.27 -10.41 -10.34
N TRP A 72 -11.22 -10.45 -11.16
CA TRP A 72 -9.93 -9.85 -10.83
C TRP A 72 -9.86 -8.44 -11.42
N PHE A 73 -9.51 -7.48 -10.61
CA PHE A 73 -9.50 -6.08 -11.00
C PHE A 73 -8.43 -5.28 -10.23
N ASN A 74 -8.11 -4.12 -10.78
CA ASN A 74 -7.21 -3.16 -10.15
C ASN A 74 -7.96 -1.87 -9.85
N ILE A 75 -7.73 -1.31 -8.67
CA ILE A 75 -8.12 0.06 -8.33
C ILE A 75 -6.88 0.92 -8.52
N ALA A 76 -6.79 1.60 -9.67
CA ALA A 76 -5.63 2.42 -10.04
C ALA A 76 -5.86 3.88 -9.66
N VAL A 77 -4.85 4.51 -9.06
CA VAL A 77 -4.79 5.94 -8.79
C VAL A 77 -3.54 6.52 -9.48
N PRO A 78 -3.62 6.81 -10.80
CA PRO A 78 -2.47 7.21 -11.60
C PRO A 78 -1.77 8.47 -11.07
N SER A 79 -2.51 9.45 -10.54
CA SER A 79 -1.98 10.68 -9.94
C SER A 79 -1.04 10.45 -8.76
N LEU A 80 -1.14 9.28 -8.11
CA LEU A 80 -0.31 8.88 -6.97
C LEU A 80 0.63 7.71 -7.30
N ASN A 81 0.68 7.26 -8.57
CA ASN A 81 1.39 6.05 -9.00
C ASN A 81 1.05 4.83 -8.12
N ALA A 82 -0.19 4.74 -7.67
CA ALA A 82 -0.67 3.71 -6.75
C ALA A 82 -1.68 2.79 -7.43
N LYS A 83 -1.65 1.52 -7.07
CA LYS A 83 -2.57 0.50 -7.57
C LYS A 83 -2.86 -0.51 -6.47
N ILE A 84 -4.14 -0.83 -6.25
CA ILE A 84 -4.57 -1.93 -5.40
C ILE A 84 -4.97 -3.06 -6.34
N HIS A 85 -4.19 -4.15 -6.33
CA HIS A 85 -4.54 -5.37 -7.06
C HIS A 85 -5.51 -6.19 -6.23
N CYS A 86 -6.66 -6.52 -6.80
CA CYS A 86 -7.72 -7.30 -6.16
C CYS A 86 -7.96 -8.59 -6.93
N SER A 87 -7.93 -9.72 -6.23
CA SER A 87 -8.21 -11.04 -6.80
C SER A 87 -9.27 -11.77 -5.97
N TYR A 88 -10.35 -12.16 -6.65
CA TYR A 88 -11.46 -12.91 -6.06
C TYR A 88 -11.32 -14.40 -6.41
N TYR A 89 -11.60 -15.23 -5.43
CA TYR A 89 -11.58 -16.69 -5.55
C TYR A 89 -12.85 -17.28 -4.94
N PRO A 90 -13.59 -18.13 -5.66
CA PRO A 90 -14.63 -18.93 -5.06
C PRO A 90 -14.00 -20.02 -4.15
N ILE A 91 -14.61 -20.25 -2.99
CA ILE A 91 -14.24 -21.34 -2.07
C ILE A 91 -15.07 -22.56 -2.48
N THR A 92 -14.37 -23.63 -2.86
CA THR A 92 -15.00 -24.91 -3.27
C THR A 92 -14.91 -25.99 -2.18
N GLY A 93 -14.81 -25.56 -0.92
CA GLY A 93 -14.72 -26.44 0.25
C GLY A 93 -13.55 -26.10 1.17
N ARG A 94 -13.48 -26.79 2.31
CA ARG A 94 -12.54 -26.48 3.40
C ARG A 94 -11.07 -26.48 2.98
N ALA A 95 -10.66 -27.46 2.20
CA ALA A 95 -9.25 -27.56 1.73
C ALA A 95 -8.85 -26.35 0.89
N ARG A 96 -9.76 -25.86 0.02
CA ARG A 96 -9.51 -24.67 -0.80
C ARG A 96 -9.45 -23.40 0.06
N PHE A 97 -10.30 -23.28 1.06
CA PHE A 97 -10.24 -22.18 2.01
C PHE A 97 -8.90 -22.13 2.74
N ASP A 98 -8.46 -23.26 3.29
CA ASP A 98 -7.20 -23.34 4.03
C ASP A 98 -5.99 -23.02 3.14
N GLU A 99 -6.00 -23.46 1.88
CA GLU A 99 -5.01 -23.10 0.87
C GLU A 99 -4.98 -21.58 0.60
N LEU A 100 -6.13 -20.94 0.36
CA LEU A 100 -6.22 -19.51 0.09
C LEU A 100 -5.74 -18.67 1.28
N VAL A 101 -6.07 -19.07 2.50
CA VAL A 101 -5.59 -18.41 3.71
C VAL A 101 -4.06 -18.58 3.82
N GLN A 102 -3.54 -19.79 3.65
CA GLN A 102 -2.10 -20.05 3.69
C GLN A 102 -1.34 -19.24 2.63
N ASP A 103 -1.89 -19.12 1.42
CA ASP A 103 -1.31 -18.32 0.35
C ASP A 103 -1.26 -16.84 0.72
N ALA A 104 -2.33 -16.29 1.33
CA ALA A 104 -2.36 -14.91 1.77
C ALA A 104 -1.27 -14.60 2.81
N PHE A 105 -1.10 -15.47 3.81
CA PHE A 105 -0.02 -15.37 4.79
C PHE A 105 1.36 -15.50 4.14
N THR A 106 1.54 -16.48 3.28
CA THR A 106 2.82 -16.71 2.56
C THR A 106 3.22 -15.49 1.74
N MET A 107 2.27 -14.86 1.06
CA MET A 107 2.54 -13.66 0.27
C MET A 107 2.89 -12.45 1.13
N ALA A 108 2.23 -12.25 2.26
CA ALA A 108 2.60 -11.20 3.22
C ALA A 108 4.01 -11.46 3.79
N GLN A 109 4.31 -12.69 4.17
CA GLN A 109 5.60 -13.09 4.75
C GLN A 109 6.78 -13.03 3.77
N LYS A 110 6.56 -13.13 2.45
CA LYS A 110 7.61 -12.90 1.44
C LYS A 110 8.27 -11.53 1.56
N HIS A 111 7.58 -10.56 2.17
CA HIS A 111 8.12 -9.23 2.42
C HIS A 111 9.06 -9.15 3.62
N ASN A 112 9.14 -10.18 4.48
CA ASN A 112 10.01 -10.21 5.67
C ASN A 112 11.49 -9.92 5.37
N ILE A 113 11.97 -10.20 4.16
CA ILE A 113 13.35 -9.91 3.75
C ILE A 113 13.67 -8.41 3.81
N LYS A 114 12.66 -7.54 3.59
CA LYS A 114 12.81 -6.08 3.54
C LYS A 114 11.90 -5.34 4.53
N ALA A 115 10.99 -6.06 5.17
CA ALA A 115 10.13 -5.51 6.20
C ALA A 115 10.91 -5.39 7.53
N SER A 116 10.65 -4.33 8.26
CA SER A 116 11.07 -4.18 9.65
C SER A 116 10.06 -4.79 10.62
N PHE A 117 8.78 -4.78 10.23
CA PHE A 117 7.67 -5.31 11.01
C PHE A 117 6.49 -5.62 10.11
N ILE A 118 5.71 -6.64 10.44
CA ILE A 118 4.41 -6.94 9.83
C ILE A 118 3.38 -7.03 10.95
N GLU A 119 2.42 -6.11 10.92
CA GLU A 119 1.27 -6.12 11.81
C GLU A 119 0.11 -6.85 11.15
N GLU A 120 -0.49 -7.79 11.86
CA GLU A 120 -1.68 -8.53 11.44
C GLU A 120 -2.90 -7.95 12.16
N ILE A 121 -3.77 -7.27 11.43
CA ILE A 121 -4.95 -6.60 11.96
C ILE A 121 -6.18 -7.44 11.62
N PRO A 122 -6.81 -8.13 12.59
CA PRO A 122 -7.97 -8.96 12.32
C PRO A 122 -9.19 -8.12 11.95
N ILE A 123 -9.94 -8.58 10.95
CA ILE A 123 -11.23 -8.01 10.54
C ILE A 123 -12.33 -8.97 10.96
N HIS A 124 -13.31 -8.45 11.70
CA HIS A 124 -14.45 -9.21 12.17
C HIS A 124 -15.73 -8.37 12.07
N ARG A 125 -16.51 -8.63 11.02
CA ARG A 125 -17.79 -7.97 10.75
C ARG A 125 -18.89 -9.03 10.58
N PRO A 126 -19.38 -9.62 11.69
CA PRO A 126 -20.29 -10.76 11.66
C PRO A 126 -21.64 -10.44 11.03
N ALA A 127 -22.13 -9.20 11.15
CA ALA A 127 -23.39 -8.77 10.54
C ALA A 127 -23.36 -8.83 9.00
N ASP A 128 -22.19 -8.67 8.39
CA ASP A 128 -22.00 -8.74 6.93
C ASP A 128 -21.35 -10.07 6.50
N HIS A 129 -21.15 -11.01 7.42
CA HIS A 129 -20.41 -12.26 7.20
C HIS A 129 -19.00 -12.02 6.64
N VAL A 130 -18.32 -10.96 7.08
CA VAL A 130 -16.98 -10.59 6.60
C VAL A 130 -15.96 -10.82 7.71
N HIS A 131 -14.98 -11.67 7.42
CA HIS A 131 -13.82 -11.96 8.26
C HIS A 131 -12.56 -11.81 7.44
N GLY A 132 -11.41 -11.62 8.08
CA GLY A 132 -10.16 -11.53 7.36
C GLY A 132 -9.03 -10.93 8.17
N ILE A 133 -7.97 -10.58 7.47
CA ILE A 133 -6.79 -9.94 8.05
C ILE A 133 -6.31 -8.85 7.11
N VAL A 134 -5.91 -7.73 7.69
CA VAL A 134 -5.08 -6.72 7.02
C VAL A 134 -3.65 -6.88 7.52
N PHE A 135 -2.71 -6.97 6.60
CA PHE A 135 -1.27 -6.99 6.86
C PHE A 135 -0.70 -5.59 6.61
N ALA A 136 -0.30 -4.89 7.66
CA ALA A 136 0.41 -3.63 7.57
C ALA A 136 1.92 -3.90 7.65
N ILE A 137 2.63 -3.69 6.54
CA ILE A 137 4.03 -4.07 6.36
C ILE A 137 4.88 -2.80 6.39
N GLU A 138 5.74 -2.68 7.40
CA GLU A 138 6.67 -1.58 7.54
C GLU A 138 8.02 -1.90 6.89
N GLY A 139 8.75 -0.86 6.48
CA GLY A 139 10.05 -1.00 5.83
C GLY A 139 9.99 -0.86 4.32
N ALA A 140 11.05 -1.31 3.63
CA ALA A 140 11.20 -1.15 2.17
C ALA A 140 10.50 -2.27 1.37
N ALA A 141 9.33 -2.68 1.81
CA ALA A 141 8.52 -3.69 1.14
C ALA A 141 7.90 -3.15 -0.16
N ALA A 142 7.80 -3.99 -1.18
CA ALA A 142 7.17 -3.63 -2.45
C ALA A 142 5.66 -3.38 -2.30
N SER A 143 5.00 -4.13 -1.41
CA SER A 143 3.61 -3.91 -1.02
C SER A 143 3.55 -3.69 0.48
N SER A 144 3.18 -2.48 0.89
CA SER A 144 3.16 -2.07 2.30
C SER A 144 1.81 -2.31 2.98
N TYR A 145 0.78 -2.71 2.24
CA TYR A 145 -0.56 -2.93 2.79
C TYR A 145 -1.29 -3.97 1.97
N GLN A 146 -1.62 -5.09 2.60
CA GLN A 146 -2.31 -6.22 1.96
C GLN A 146 -3.49 -6.64 2.83
N PHE A 147 -4.46 -7.31 2.26
CA PHE A 147 -5.59 -7.86 3.00
C PHE A 147 -6.15 -9.10 2.32
N PHE A 148 -6.86 -9.91 3.09
CA PHE A 148 -7.88 -10.79 2.56
C PHE A 148 -9.17 -10.67 3.36
N LEU A 149 -10.30 -10.86 2.69
CA LEU A 149 -11.63 -10.87 3.26
C LEU A 149 -12.37 -12.11 2.76
N THR A 150 -13.18 -12.72 3.62
CA THR A 150 -13.87 -13.96 3.31
C THR A 150 -15.14 -14.10 4.17
N ASP A 151 -16.12 -14.87 3.69
CA ASP A 151 -17.21 -15.38 4.50
C ASP A 151 -16.92 -16.78 5.06
N SER A 152 -15.71 -17.31 4.77
CA SER A 152 -15.21 -18.64 5.16
C SER A 152 -15.91 -19.82 4.48
N THR A 153 -16.88 -19.59 3.60
CA THR A 153 -17.72 -20.63 2.97
C THR A 153 -17.68 -20.61 1.44
N GLU A 154 -17.89 -19.46 0.81
CA GLU A 154 -18.04 -19.33 -0.64
C GLU A 154 -17.12 -18.30 -1.25
N ASN A 155 -16.78 -17.22 -0.51
CA ASN A 155 -16.17 -16.03 -1.04
C ASN A 155 -14.82 -15.72 -0.38
N PHE A 156 -13.82 -15.41 -1.21
CA PHE A 156 -12.50 -14.98 -0.77
C PHE A 156 -11.99 -13.87 -1.69
N LEU A 157 -11.78 -12.67 -1.15
CA LEU A 157 -11.20 -11.53 -1.84
C LEU A 157 -9.85 -11.18 -1.21
N ARG A 158 -8.80 -11.10 -2.02
CA ARG A 158 -7.49 -10.62 -1.61
C ARG A 158 -7.16 -9.30 -2.29
N GLY A 159 -6.50 -8.40 -1.60
CA GLY A 159 -6.00 -7.16 -2.16
C GLY A 159 -4.59 -6.84 -1.68
N ALA A 160 -3.83 -6.14 -2.53
CA ALA A 160 -2.48 -5.70 -2.22
C ALA A 160 -2.19 -4.33 -2.86
N LEU A 161 -1.74 -3.38 -2.04
CA LEU A 161 -1.39 -2.03 -2.47
C LEU A 161 0.06 -1.96 -2.93
N TYR A 162 0.26 -1.52 -4.16
CA TYR A 162 1.57 -1.28 -4.77
C TYR A 162 1.71 0.17 -5.22
N PHE A 163 2.96 0.64 -5.21
CA PHE A 163 3.35 1.90 -5.81
C PHE A 163 4.30 1.63 -6.97
N ASN A 164 4.04 2.22 -8.13
CA ASN A 164 4.93 2.12 -9.29
C ASN A 164 6.12 3.06 -9.13
N THR A 165 6.90 2.82 -8.07
CA THR A 165 8.10 3.60 -7.73
C THR A 165 9.00 2.78 -6.82
N GLN A 166 10.24 3.22 -6.67
CA GLN A 166 11.17 2.59 -5.75
C GLN A 166 10.64 2.67 -4.30
N ALA A 167 10.65 1.53 -3.59
CA ALA A 167 10.22 1.45 -2.20
C ALA A 167 11.18 2.24 -1.28
N ARG A 168 10.86 3.50 -1.04
CA ARG A 168 11.54 4.39 -0.08
C ARG A 168 10.55 4.75 1.02
N PRO A 169 10.57 4.07 2.17
CA PRO A 169 9.55 4.20 3.22
C PRO A 169 9.27 5.66 3.61
N ASP A 170 10.31 6.42 3.90
CA ASP A 170 10.18 7.82 4.34
C ASP A 170 9.45 8.70 3.32
N SER A 171 9.77 8.51 2.01
CA SER A 171 9.18 9.32 0.94
C SER A 171 7.76 8.89 0.59
N LEU A 172 7.44 7.60 0.77
CA LEU A 172 6.13 7.04 0.48
C LEU A 172 5.15 7.16 1.64
N ALA A 173 5.63 7.36 2.88
CA ALA A 173 4.78 7.38 4.07
C ALA A 173 3.52 8.27 3.94
N PRO A 174 3.58 9.52 3.44
CA PRO A 174 2.38 10.35 3.30
C PRO A 174 1.38 9.80 2.28
N VAL A 175 1.87 9.29 1.13
CA VAL A 175 1.02 8.71 0.08
C VAL A 175 0.44 7.37 0.54
N LEU A 176 1.23 6.55 1.24
CA LEU A 176 0.77 5.31 1.86
C LEU A 176 -0.34 5.57 2.88
N ALA A 177 -0.16 6.57 3.76
CA ALA A 177 -1.19 6.96 4.74
C ALA A 177 -2.48 7.43 4.07
N PHE A 178 -2.38 8.10 2.92
CA PHE A 178 -3.53 8.48 2.11
C PHE A 178 -4.23 7.25 1.51
N MET A 179 -3.48 6.34 0.86
CA MET A 179 -4.03 5.14 0.19
C MET A 179 -4.57 4.10 1.17
N ARG A 180 -3.99 3.99 2.38
CA ARG A 180 -4.53 3.12 3.45
C ARG A 180 -5.99 3.43 3.78
N LYS A 181 -6.39 4.71 3.73
CA LYS A 181 -7.80 5.09 3.95
C LYS A 181 -8.72 4.53 2.88
N ASP A 182 -8.26 4.42 1.63
CA ASP A 182 -9.05 3.83 0.55
C ASP A 182 -9.18 2.32 0.70
N VAL A 183 -8.08 1.64 1.05
CA VAL A 183 -8.13 0.21 1.36
C VAL A 183 -9.04 -0.06 2.56
N ASN A 184 -8.93 0.74 3.63
CA ASN A 184 -9.79 0.59 4.80
C ASN A 184 -11.26 0.81 4.46
N ARG A 185 -11.57 1.80 3.60
CA ARG A 185 -12.95 2.02 3.15
C ARG A 185 -13.51 0.82 2.39
N LEU A 186 -12.72 0.21 1.50
CA LEU A 186 -13.08 -1.04 0.84
C LEU A 186 -13.35 -2.13 1.88
N VAL A 187 -12.42 -2.35 2.82
CA VAL A 187 -12.54 -3.38 3.88
C VAL A 187 -13.76 -3.16 4.76
N GLU A 188 -14.07 -1.90 5.11
CA GLU A 188 -15.20 -1.52 5.96
C GLU A 188 -16.56 -1.65 5.26
N THR A 189 -16.60 -1.51 3.94
CA THR A 189 -17.85 -1.45 3.16
C THR A 189 -18.12 -2.67 2.32
N LEU A 190 -17.18 -3.62 2.24
CA LEU A 190 -17.37 -4.86 1.49
C LEU A 190 -18.63 -5.60 1.99
N LYS A 191 -19.41 -6.06 1.04
CA LYS A 191 -20.55 -6.97 1.25
C LYS A 191 -20.48 -8.10 0.25
N TRP A 192 -20.83 -9.28 0.68
CA TRP A 192 -21.07 -10.41 -0.20
C TRP A 192 -22.51 -10.34 -0.73
N GLU A 193 -22.72 -10.79 -1.97
CA GLU A 193 -24.01 -10.70 -2.68
C GLU A 193 -24.67 -12.09 -2.76
#